data_77b22d87b53b335b79bc26ea07ff9759
#
_entry.id   77b22d87b53b335b79bc26ea07ff9759
#
_cell.length_a   1.000
_cell.length_b   1.000
_cell.length_c   1.000
_cell.angle_alpha   90.00
_cell.angle_beta   90.00
_cell.angle_gamma   90.00
#
_symmetry.space_group_name_H-M   'P 1'
#
loop_
_entity.id
_entity.type
_entity.pdbx_description
1 polymer ?
#
loop_
_entity_poly.entity_id
_entity_poly.type
_entity_poly.pdbx_seq_one_letter_code
_entity_poly.pdbx_strand_id
1 'polypeptide(L)'
;MDFSKFENRYKVTGELTVLTALHIGSGKEGENHDSPFMSLEVNGEKLYYIPGSSFRGYLSTKLERFLEEDNGIVLKDKNTNERLNSADVKLIFGYTNLDGEKDEVKNRVAKKLGKDLKQIDSFKSMAGRIHIADMKILSDVDSIKRDGIKIDRNTGATEKGAKFDYDVLPSGTKFKFVMELENLEKY
;
A
#
# COMPACT_ATOMS: atom_id res chain seq x y z
N MET A 1 16.24 19.44 -0.22
CA MET A 1 16.39 18.34 0.76
C MET A 1 17.51 17.43 0.28
N ASP A 2 18.48 17.16 1.14
CA ASP A 2 19.52 16.17 0.87
C ASP A 2 19.11 14.84 1.50
N PHE A 3 18.66 13.90 0.68
CA PHE A 3 18.25 12.57 1.12
C PHE A 3 19.41 11.55 1.12
N SER A 4 20.62 11.98 0.80
CA SER A 4 21.81 11.11 0.83
C SER A 4 22.32 10.85 2.26
N LYS A 5 21.92 11.70 3.22
CA LYS A 5 22.31 11.58 4.62
C LYS A 5 21.17 10.96 5.43
N PHE A 6 21.51 9.92 6.18
CA PHE A 6 20.65 9.39 7.23
C PHE A 6 20.67 10.33 8.44
N GLU A 7 19.50 10.79 8.88
CA GLU A 7 19.37 11.70 10.03
C GLU A 7 18.61 11.06 11.18
N ASN A 8 17.49 10.40 10.87
CA ASN A 8 16.67 9.76 11.89
C ASN A 8 15.89 8.58 11.32
N ARG A 9 15.53 7.67 12.21
CA ARG A 9 14.65 6.52 11.93
C ARG A 9 13.69 6.32 13.08
N TYR A 10 12.42 6.22 12.75
CA TYR A 10 11.38 5.81 13.67
C TYR A 10 10.94 4.40 13.36
N LYS A 11 10.74 3.60 14.38
CA LYS A 11 10.17 2.26 14.26
C LYS A 11 8.82 2.23 14.95
N VAL A 12 7.78 1.92 14.20
CA VAL A 12 6.42 1.75 14.70
C VAL A 12 6.12 0.26 14.70
N THR A 13 5.72 -0.27 15.85
CA THR A 13 5.35 -1.67 16.03
C THR A 13 3.97 -1.76 16.67
N GLY A 14 3.21 -2.78 16.30
CA GLY A 14 1.88 -2.98 16.85
C GLY A 14 1.20 -4.23 16.27
N GLU A 15 -0.10 -4.31 16.49
CA GLU A 15 -0.96 -5.34 15.91
C GLU A 15 -1.95 -4.68 14.95
N LEU A 16 -2.13 -5.29 13.78
CA LEU A 16 -3.18 -4.94 12.84
C LEU A 16 -4.30 -5.96 13.02
N THR A 17 -5.49 -5.50 13.36
CA THR A 17 -6.68 -6.36 13.50
C THR A 17 -7.60 -6.18 12.29
N VAL A 18 -7.98 -7.28 11.68
CA VAL A 18 -8.93 -7.31 10.56
C VAL A 18 -10.34 -7.05 11.08
N LEU A 19 -10.98 -5.99 10.62
CA LEU A 19 -12.35 -5.63 11.04
C LEU A 19 -13.43 -6.35 10.23
N THR A 20 -13.17 -6.60 8.95
CA THR A 20 -14.05 -7.36 8.05
C THR A 20 -13.24 -8.45 7.39
N ALA A 21 -13.88 -9.44 6.78
CA ALA A 21 -13.16 -10.51 6.09
C ALA A 21 -12.15 -9.93 5.08
N LEU A 22 -10.90 -10.39 5.17
CA LEU A 22 -9.79 -9.92 4.35
C LEU A 22 -9.45 -10.95 3.28
N HIS A 23 -9.28 -10.49 2.03
CA HIS A 23 -8.71 -11.28 0.94
C HIS A 23 -7.46 -10.60 0.39
N ILE A 24 -6.38 -11.35 0.26
CA ILE A 24 -5.18 -10.96 -0.48
C ILE A 24 -4.76 -12.18 -1.29
N GLY A 25 -5.02 -12.16 -2.59
CA GLY A 25 -4.72 -13.26 -3.48
C GLY A 25 -3.22 -13.48 -3.65
N SER A 26 -2.82 -14.75 -3.74
CA SER A 26 -1.42 -15.13 -3.99
C SER A 26 -0.96 -14.87 -5.43
N GLY A 27 -1.89 -14.56 -6.35
CA GLY A 27 -1.63 -14.44 -7.79
C GLY A 27 -1.40 -15.79 -8.48
N LYS A 28 -1.61 -16.91 -7.79
CA LYS A 28 -1.52 -18.27 -8.33
C LYS A 28 -2.86 -18.96 -8.15
N GLU A 29 -3.22 -19.83 -9.09
CA GLU A 29 -4.33 -20.78 -8.89
C GLU A 29 -3.87 -21.81 -7.86
N GLY A 30 -4.73 -22.14 -6.91
CA GLY A 30 -4.53 -23.21 -5.96
C GLY A 30 -5.12 -24.53 -6.48
N GLU A 31 -4.71 -25.65 -5.90
CA GLU A 31 -5.27 -26.96 -6.26
C GLU A 31 -6.78 -27.06 -6.05
N ASN A 32 -7.31 -26.33 -5.06
CA ASN A 32 -8.73 -26.39 -4.67
C ASN A 32 -9.42 -25.02 -4.64
N HIS A 33 -8.75 -23.94 -5.06
CA HIS A 33 -9.25 -22.56 -5.00
C HIS A 33 -8.74 -21.75 -6.19
N ASP A 34 -9.61 -20.98 -6.81
CA ASP A 34 -9.25 -20.09 -7.92
C ASP A 34 -8.32 -18.96 -7.43
N SER A 35 -8.49 -18.49 -6.19
CA SER A 35 -7.66 -17.46 -5.60
C SER A 35 -7.36 -17.73 -4.11
N PRO A 36 -6.29 -18.49 -3.81
CA PRO A 36 -5.87 -18.74 -2.44
C PRO A 36 -5.32 -17.48 -1.78
N PHE A 37 -5.47 -17.38 -0.45
CA PHE A 37 -4.87 -16.30 0.32
C PHE A 37 -3.34 -16.38 0.31
N MET A 38 -2.68 -15.21 0.33
CA MET A 38 -1.24 -15.10 0.39
C MET A 38 -0.66 -15.83 1.61
N SER A 39 0.20 -16.81 1.37
CA SER A 39 0.80 -17.64 2.42
C SER A 39 2.23 -18.04 2.05
N LEU A 40 2.99 -18.40 3.07
CA LEU A 40 4.30 -19.05 2.97
C LEU A 40 4.20 -20.41 3.62
N GLU A 41 4.94 -21.37 3.12
CA GLU A 41 5.14 -22.65 3.77
C GLU A 41 6.46 -22.60 4.57
N VAL A 42 6.37 -22.82 5.87
CA VAL A 42 7.50 -22.82 6.79
C VAL A 42 7.45 -24.09 7.62
N ASN A 43 8.43 -24.96 7.46
CA ASN A 43 8.52 -26.27 8.16
C ASN A 43 7.27 -27.16 7.98
N GLY A 44 6.63 -27.10 6.81
CA GLY A 44 5.40 -27.86 6.51
C GLY A 44 4.12 -27.22 7.04
N GLU A 45 4.18 -26.06 7.65
CA GLU A 45 3.01 -25.30 8.10
C GLU A 45 2.73 -24.11 7.17
N LYS A 46 1.45 -23.90 6.84
CA LYS A 46 1.00 -22.76 6.03
C LYS A 46 0.82 -21.54 6.92
N LEU A 47 1.65 -20.53 6.70
CA LEU A 47 1.58 -19.27 7.42
C LEU A 47 1.03 -18.15 6.52
N TYR A 48 -0.11 -17.59 6.88
CA TYR A 48 -0.69 -16.44 6.20
C TYR A 48 0.07 -15.16 6.55
N TYR A 49 0.17 -14.25 5.58
CA TYR A 49 0.77 -12.94 5.82
C TYR A 49 0.18 -11.89 4.89
N ILE A 50 0.35 -10.62 5.28
CA ILE A 50 0.06 -9.47 4.43
C ILE A 50 1.41 -8.96 3.90
N PRO A 51 1.65 -8.95 2.58
CA PRO A 51 2.89 -8.37 2.03
C PRO A 51 3.01 -6.89 2.41
N GLY A 52 4.16 -6.50 2.94
CA GLY A 52 4.44 -5.11 3.30
C GLY A 52 4.31 -4.17 2.10
N SER A 53 4.68 -4.64 0.92
CA SER A 53 4.52 -3.90 -0.35
C SER A 53 3.05 -3.62 -0.69
N SER A 54 2.15 -4.60 -0.49
CA SER A 54 0.71 -4.43 -0.73
C SER A 54 0.10 -3.41 0.23
N PHE A 55 0.44 -3.51 1.51
CA PHE A 55 -0.05 -2.57 2.52
C PHE A 55 0.52 -1.16 2.31
N ARG A 56 1.79 -1.04 1.91
CA ARG A 56 2.42 0.23 1.54
C ARG A 56 1.70 0.89 0.36
N GLY A 57 1.37 0.13 -0.68
CA GLY A 57 0.59 0.63 -1.82
C GLY A 57 -0.79 1.11 -1.41
N TYR A 58 -1.47 0.35 -0.56
CA TYR A 58 -2.76 0.76 0.02
C TYR A 58 -2.65 2.08 0.79
N LEU A 59 -1.67 2.23 1.67
CA LEU A 59 -1.46 3.46 2.45
C LEU A 59 -1.16 4.66 1.56
N SER A 60 -0.30 4.49 0.54
CA SER A 60 0.02 5.55 -0.42
C SER A 60 -1.24 6.06 -1.12
N THR A 61 -2.01 5.16 -1.72
CA THR A 61 -3.26 5.51 -2.40
C THR A 61 -4.30 6.13 -1.45
N LYS A 62 -4.39 5.61 -0.24
CA LYS A 62 -5.32 6.14 0.77
C LYS A 62 -4.94 7.55 1.18
N LEU A 63 -3.64 7.84 1.35
CA LEU A 63 -3.16 9.18 1.69
C LEU A 63 -3.37 10.16 0.51
N GLU A 64 -3.10 9.74 -0.73
CA GLU A 64 -3.37 10.58 -1.90
C GLU A 64 -4.84 11.01 -1.95
N ARG A 65 -5.77 10.07 -1.85
CA ARG A 65 -7.21 10.36 -1.84
C ARG A 65 -7.60 11.27 -0.67
N PHE A 66 -7.07 11.00 0.52
CA PHE A 66 -7.33 11.82 1.70
C PHE A 66 -6.89 13.28 1.51
N LEU A 67 -5.77 13.51 0.83
CA LEU A 67 -5.25 14.86 0.55
C LEU A 67 -6.05 15.59 -0.55
N GLU A 68 -6.67 14.85 -1.46
CA GLU A 68 -7.49 15.38 -2.56
C GLU A 68 -8.93 15.69 -2.11
N GLU A 69 -9.47 14.92 -1.15
CA GLU A 69 -10.83 15.09 -0.63
C GLU A 69 -10.94 16.37 0.22
N ASP A 70 -12.08 17.07 0.08
CA ASP A 70 -12.45 18.17 0.99
C ASP A 70 -13.11 17.62 2.26
N ASN A 71 -12.29 17.04 3.11
CA ASN A 71 -12.70 16.42 4.37
C ASN A 71 -12.57 17.37 5.59
N GLY A 72 -12.31 18.65 5.34
CA GLY A 72 -12.12 19.67 6.39
C GLY A 72 -10.77 19.56 7.13
N ILE A 73 -9.94 18.58 6.81
CA ILE A 73 -8.63 18.38 7.42
C ILE A 73 -7.55 18.79 6.42
N VAL A 74 -6.72 19.75 6.79
CA VAL A 74 -5.61 20.22 5.96
C VAL A 74 -4.30 19.82 6.62
N LEU A 75 -3.61 18.84 6.03
CA LEU A 75 -2.24 18.51 6.41
C LEU A 75 -1.28 19.49 5.73
N LYS A 76 -0.33 20.01 6.49
CA LYS A 76 0.65 20.99 6.02
C LYS A 76 2.07 20.54 6.32
N ASP A 77 2.97 20.90 5.41
CA ASP A 77 4.40 20.82 5.63
C ASP A 77 4.80 21.78 6.77
N LYS A 78 5.44 21.26 7.81
CA LYS A 78 5.80 22.06 8.99
C LYS A 78 6.83 23.17 8.71
N ASN A 79 7.62 23.01 7.65
CA ASN A 79 8.69 23.96 7.31
C ASN A 79 8.21 25.08 6.37
N THR A 80 7.31 24.75 5.43
CA THR A 80 6.84 25.70 4.42
C THR A 80 5.40 26.18 4.69
N ASN A 81 4.68 25.55 5.61
CA ASN A 81 3.26 25.76 5.88
C ASN A 81 2.36 25.55 4.63
N GLU A 82 2.90 25.00 3.54
CA GLU A 82 2.14 24.64 2.34
C GLU A 82 1.30 23.39 2.59
N ARG A 83 0.09 23.34 2.01
CA ARG A 83 -0.75 22.14 2.04
C ARG A 83 -0.03 20.97 1.36
N LEU A 84 -0.05 19.78 2.00
CA LEU A 84 0.46 18.56 1.39
C LEU A 84 -0.42 18.14 0.20
N ASN A 85 0.18 17.52 -0.80
CA ASN A 85 -0.50 17.00 -1.99
C ASN A 85 0.15 15.69 -2.48
N SER A 86 -0.28 15.18 -3.63
CA SER A 86 0.24 13.94 -4.22
C SER A 86 1.76 13.94 -4.44
N ALA A 87 2.40 15.10 -4.69
CA ALA A 87 3.85 15.19 -4.80
C ALA A 87 4.54 14.81 -3.47
N ASP A 88 3.97 15.19 -2.34
CA ASP A 88 4.51 14.86 -1.03
C ASP A 88 4.37 13.35 -0.76
N VAL A 89 3.26 12.74 -1.16
CA VAL A 89 3.08 11.29 -1.07
C VAL A 89 4.16 10.55 -1.87
N LYS A 90 4.47 11.00 -3.08
CA LYS A 90 5.53 10.44 -3.89
C LYS A 90 6.92 10.58 -3.25
N LEU A 91 7.20 11.70 -2.60
CA LEU A 91 8.45 11.90 -1.85
C LEU A 91 8.55 11.01 -0.61
N ILE A 92 7.43 10.72 0.05
CA ILE A 92 7.37 9.87 1.25
C ILE A 92 7.43 8.38 0.87
N PHE A 93 6.57 7.97 -0.07
CA PHE A 93 6.45 6.56 -0.47
C PHE A 93 7.41 6.15 -1.59
N GLY A 94 8.06 7.10 -2.26
CA GLY A 94 8.87 6.84 -3.46
C GLY A 94 8.05 6.68 -4.72
N TYR A 95 8.74 6.69 -5.86
CA TYR A 95 8.14 6.52 -7.18
C TYR A 95 9.10 5.83 -8.13
N THR A 96 8.58 5.17 -9.17
CA THR A 96 9.37 4.52 -10.21
C THR A 96 9.64 5.45 -11.40
N ASN A 97 8.66 6.28 -11.76
CA ASN A 97 8.80 7.39 -12.71
C ASN A 97 7.70 8.44 -12.42
N LEU A 98 7.81 9.60 -13.05
CA LEU A 98 6.83 10.68 -12.98
C LEU A 98 6.19 10.96 -14.36
N ASP A 99 6.37 10.08 -15.35
CA ASP A 99 6.00 10.35 -16.74
C ASP A 99 4.51 10.63 -16.94
N GLY A 100 3.64 9.97 -16.19
CA GLY A 100 2.18 10.18 -16.26
C GLY A 100 1.64 11.28 -15.34
N GLU A 101 2.51 11.95 -14.56
CA GLU A 101 2.09 12.93 -13.56
C GLU A 101 1.85 14.31 -14.18
N LYS A 102 0.96 15.08 -13.54
CA LYS A 102 0.72 16.49 -13.89
C LYS A 102 1.99 17.32 -13.66
N ASP A 103 2.21 18.32 -14.49
CA ASP A 103 3.38 19.22 -14.39
C ASP A 103 3.50 19.90 -13.03
N GLU A 104 2.38 20.19 -12.38
CA GLU A 104 2.33 20.75 -11.04
C GLU A 104 2.98 19.82 -10.00
N VAL A 105 2.71 18.50 -10.08
CA VAL A 105 3.30 17.47 -9.22
C VAL A 105 4.81 17.37 -9.47
N LYS A 106 5.21 17.32 -10.75
CA LYS A 106 6.63 17.27 -11.15
C LYS A 106 7.39 18.49 -10.65
N ASN A 107 6.83 19.69 -10.83
CA ASN A 107 7.42 20.95 -10.37
C ASN A 107 7.61 20.98 -8.86
N ARG A 108 6.62 20.50 -8.10
CA ARG A 108 6.71 20.47 -6.65
C ARG A 108 7.75 19.46 -6.15
N VAL A 109 7.82 18.28 -6.76
CA VAL A 109 8.86 17.27 -6.48
C VAL A 109 10.23 17.87 -6.76
N ALA A 110 10.43 18.54 -7.91
CA ALA A 110 11.67 19.23 -8.27
C ALA A 110 12.08 20.27 -7.23
N LYS A 111 11.15 21.17 -6.91
CA LYS A 111 11.38 22.24 -5.91
C LYS A 111 11.81 21.65 -4.57
N LYS A 112 11.14 20.61 -4.08
CA LYS A 112 11.47 19.98 -2.78
C LYS A 112 12.80 19.24 -2.79
N LEU A 113 13.19 18.67 -3.92
CA LEU A 113 14.49 18.02 -4.11
C LEU A 113 15.63 19.02 -4.39
N GLY A 114 15.32 20.30 -4.61
CA GLY A 114 16.30 21.31 -4.99
C GLY A 114 16.91 21.05 -6.38
N LYS A 115 16.11 20.54 -7.31
CA LYS A 115 16.52 20.13 -8.67
C LYS A 115 15.70 20.86 -9.72
N ASP A 116 16.27 21.02 -10.91
CA ASP A 116 15.54 21.51 -12.08
C ASP A 116 14.66 20.38 -12.66
N LEU A 117 13.55 20.73 -13.32
CA LEU A 117 12.67 19.77 -14.00
C LEU A 117 13.42 18.85 -14.97
N LYS A 118 14.36 19.40 -15.75
CA LYS A 118 15.20 18.61 -16.66
C LYS A 118 16.05 17.56 -15.96
N GLN A 119 16.41 17.80 -14.69
CA GLN A 119 17.16 16.85 -13.89
C GLN A 119 16.24 15.76 -13.30
N ILE A 120 14.96 16.05 -13.08
CA ILE A 120 13.98 15.08 -12.61
C ILE A 120 13.66 14.04 -13.68
N ASP A 121 13.56 14.43 -14.93
CA ASP A 121 13.39 13.49 -16.05
C ASP A 121 14.56 12.51 -16.17
N SER A 122 15.75 12.85 -15.64
CA SER A 122 16.89 11.93 -15.56
C SER A 122 16.82 10.98 -14.35
N PHE A 123 16.01 11.29 -13.32
CA PHE A 123 15.78 10.44 -12.14
C PHE A 123 14.51 9.62 -12.30
N LYS A 124 14.63 8.48 -12.97
CA LYS A 124 13.49 7.60 -13.25
C LYS A 124 12.81 7.05 -12.01
N SER A 125 13.50 7.01 -10.86
CA SER A 125 12.92 6.47 -9.62
C SER A 125 13.52 7.11 -8.38
N MET A 126 12.76 7.07 -7.29
CA MET A 126 13.22 7.45 -5.95
C MET A 126 12.71 6.43 -4.92
N ALA A 127 13.60 5.97 -4.04
CA ALA A 127 13.23 5.12 -2.92
C ALA A 127 12.34 5.87 -1.93
N GLY A 128 11.34 5.18 -1.38
CA GLY A 128 10.48 5.75 -0.34
C GLY A 128 11.18 5.84 1.01
N ARG A 129 10.57 6.58 1.91
CA ARG A 129 10.99 6.78 3.30
C ARG A 129 10.26 5.86 4.27
N ILE A 130 9.25 5.17 3.77
CA ILE A 130 8.42 4.24 4.53
C ILE A 130 8.75 2.83 4.09
N HIS A 131 9.16 2.00 5.04
CA HIS A 131 9.44 0.59 4.88
C HIS A 131 8.50 -0.21 5.77
N ILE A 132 7.68 -1.07 5.18
CA ILE A 132 6.73 -1.91 5.90
C ILE A 132 7.16 -3.36 5.71
N ALA A 133 7.42 -4.04 6.82
CA ALA A 133 7.75 -5.46 6.80
C ALA A 133 6.51 -6.30 6.46
N ASP A 134 6.73 -7.48 5.91
CA ASP A 134 5.66 -8.45 5.75
C ASP A 134 5.04 -8.78 7.12
N MET A 135 3.72 -8.65 7.18
CA MET A 135 2.98 -8.80 8.42
C MET A 135 2.57 -10.25 8.60
N LYS A 136 3.26 -10.96 9.47
CA LYS A 136 2.97 -12.35 9.80
C LYS A 136 1.73 -12.43 10.67
N ILE A 137 0.93 -13.46 10.44
CA ILE A 137 -0.25 -13.75 11.25
C ILE A 137 0.15 -14.06 12.71
N LEU A 138 -0.65 -13.56 13.65
CA LEU A 138 -0.52 -13.83 15.08
C LEU A 138 -1.64 -14.72 15.61
N SER A 139 -2.75 -14.79 14.88
CA SER A 139 -3.92 -15.59 15.24
C SER A 139 -3.76 -17.00 14.68
N ASP A 140 -4.18 -17.97 15.48
CA ASP A 140 -4.34 -19.36 15.02
C ASP A 140 -5.72 -19.51 14.35
N VAL A 141 -5.77 -19.22 13.06
CA VAL A 141 -7.00 -19.26 12.25
C VAL A 141 -6.71 -19.78 10.85
N ASP A 142 -7.66 -20.53 10.31
CA ASP A 142 -7.64 -20.96 8.93
C ASP A 142 -8.39 -19.98 8.02
N SER A 143 -8.09 -20.03 6.72
CA SER A 143 -8.86 -19.31 5.72
C SER A 143 -10.25 -19.94 5.52
N ILE A 144 -11.20 -19.10 5.20
CA ILE A 144 -12.56 -19.49 4.87
C ILE A 144 -12.75 -19.33 3.36
N LYS A 145 -13.20 -20.39 2.70
CA LYS A 145 -13.55 -20.36 1.29
C LYS A 145 -14.83 -19.58 1.08
N ARG A 146 -14.83 -18.64 0.15
CA ARG A 146 -16.01 -17.90 -0.31
C ARG A 146 -16.22 -18.10 -1.79
N ASP A 147 -17.48 -18.33 -2.15
CA ASP A 147 -17.91 -18.36 -3.54
C ASP A 147 -18.28 -16.97 -4.03
N GLY A 148 -17.82 -16.64 -5.23
CA GLY A 148 -18.22 -15.46 -5.99
C GLY A 148 -18.92 -15.86 -7.28
N ILE A 149 -19.80 -15.00 -7.78
CA ILE A 149 -20.44 -15.14 -9.07
C ILE A 149 -20.31 -13.84 -9.85
N LYS A 150 -20.13 -13.91 -11.15
CA LYS A 150 -20.19 -12.76 -12.03
C LYS A 150 -21.62 -12.56 -12.53
N ILE A 151 -22.13 -11.35 -12.39
CA ILE A 151 -23.46 -10.97 -12.86
C ILE A 151 -23.30 -10.15 -14.13
N ASP A 152 -23.98 -10.54 -15.21
CA ASP A 152 -24.11 -9.74 -16.42
C ASP A 152 -24.94 -8.49 -16.10
N ARG A 153 -24.33 -7.32 -16.28
CA ARG A 153 -24.93 -6.02 -15.95
C ARG A 153 -26.14 -5.67 -16.84
N ASN A 154 -26.23 -6.26 -18.03
CA ASN A 154 -27.32 -5.98 -18.97
C ASN A 154 -28.56 -6.83 -18.66
N THR A 155 -28.34 -8.09 -18.30
CA THR A 155 -29.43 -9.04 -18.06
C THR A 155 -29.78 -9.22 -16.59
N GLY A 156 -28.87 -8.83 -15.67
CA GLY A 156 -29.02 -9.11 -14.24
C GLY A 156 -28.87 -10.58 -13.86
N ALA A 157 -28.57 -11.45 -14.82
CA ALA A 157 -28.43 -12.89 -14.62
C ALA A 157 -26.97 -13.28 -14.36
N THR A 158 -26.76 -14.45 -13.74
CA THR A 158 -25.43 -15.01 -13.57
C THR A 158 -24.84 -15.41 -14.92
N GLU A 159 -23.64 -14.97 -15.21
CA GLU A 159 -22.91 -15.37 -16.42
C GLU A 159 -22.55 -16.86 -16.32
N LYS A 160 -22.84 -17.63 -17.38
CA LYS A 160 -22.62 -19.09 -17.40
C LYS A 160 -21.12 -19.41 -17.27
N GLY A 161 -20.76 -20.26 -16.31
CA GLY A 161 -19.37 -20.65 -16.04
C GLY A 161 -18.54 -19.63 -15.28
N ALA A 162 -19.15 -18.57 -14.74
CA ALA A 162 -18.48 -17.49 -14.05
C ALA A 162 -18.55 -17.59 -12.51
N LYS A 163 -18.63 -18.81 -11.99
CA LYS A 163 -18.42 -19.08 -10.56
C LYS A 163 -16.91 -19.12 -10.30
N PHE A 164 -16.47 -18.38 -9.29
CA PHE A 164 -15.10 -18.44 -8.82
C PHE A 164 -15.09 -18.53 -7.29
N ASP A 165 -14.03 -19.05 -6.73
CA ASP A 165 -13.87 -19.09 -5.29
C ASP A 165 -12.55 -18.44 -4.84
N TYR A 166 -12.56 -17.95 -3.62
CA TYR A 166 -11.43 -17.26 -3.05
C TYR A 166 -11.39 -17.42 -1.52
N ASP A 167 -10.17 -17.46 -1.01
CA ASP A 167 -9.93 -17.56 0.43
C ASP A 167 -9.98 -16.20 1.11
N VAL A 168 -10.62 -16.14 2.26
CA VAL A 168 -10.62 -14.96 3.13
C VAL A 168 -10.18 -15.35 4.54
N LEU A 169 -9.52 -14.44 5.22
CA LEU A 169 -9.31 -14.52 6.66
C LEU A 169 -10.46 -13.82 7.40
N PRO A 170 -10.96 -14.40 8.51
CA PRO A 170 -12.11 -13.87 9.22
C PRO A 170 -11.79 -12.55 9.93
N SER A 171 -12.84 -11.81 10.27
CA SER A 171 -12.76 -10.66 11.18
C SER A 171 -12.16 -11.09 12.52
N GLY A 172 -11.38 -10.21 13.15
CA GLY A 172 -10.66 -10.49 14.38
C GLY A 172 -9.26 -11.07 14.19
N THR A 173 -8.92 -11.52 12.96
CA THR A 173 -7.54 -11.98 12.65
C THR A 173 -6.53 -10.87 12.91
N LYS A 174 -5.44 -11.22 13.58
CA LYS A 174 -4.37 -10.29 13.96
C LYS A 174 -3.08 -10.57 13.23
N PHE A 175 -2.38 -9.51 12.88
CA PHE A 175 -1.08 -9.55 12.23
C PHE A 175 -0.07 -8.69 12.97
N LYS A 176 1.19 -9.11 12.99
CA LYS A 176 2.30 -8.33 13.53
C LYS A 176 2.63 -7.17 12.59
N PHE A 177 2.42 -5.95 13.04
CA PHE A 177 2.75 -4.75 12.26
C PHE A 177 4.12 -4.20 12.65
N VAL A 178 4.96 -3.96 11.64
CA VAL A 178 6.26 -3.30 11.78
C VAL A 178 6.47 -2.35 10.61
N MET A 179 6.68 -1.09 10.90
CA MET A 179 6.95 -0.04 9.92
C MET A 179 8.17 0.79 10.38
N GLU A 180 9.06 1.08 9.47
CA GLU A 180 10.18 1.99 9.67
C GLU A 180 10.00 3.24 8.80
N LEU A 181 10.26 4.39 9.41
CA LEU A 181 10.13 5.72 8.81
C LEU A 181 11.49 6.39 8.89
N GLU A 182 12.02 6.83 7.74
CA GLU A 182 13.34 7.45 7.67
C GLU A 182 13.25 8.92 7.23
N ASN A 183 14.00 9.79 7.90
CA ASN A 183 14.17 11.21 7.53
C ASN A 183 12.85 11.98 7.35
N LEU A 184 11.79 11.63 8.11
CA LEU A 184 10.49 12.29 8.01
C LEU A 184 10.43 13.66 8.68
N GLU A 185 11.38 14.04 9.51
CA GLU A 185 11.38 15.36 10.17
C GLU A 185 11.56 16.54 9.20
N LYS A 186 11.87 16.23 7.94
CA LYS A 186 11.94 17.22 6.85
C LYS A 186 10.58 17.59 6.24
N TYR A 187 9.51 16.94 6.70
CA TYR A 187 8.12 17.19 6.29
C TYR A 187 7.28 17.86 7.35
#